data_458e487883316f4973ff8fd9e129d62a
#
_entry.id   458e487883316f4973ff8fd9e129d62a
#
_cell.length_a   1.000
_cell.length_b   1.000
_cell.length_c   1.000
_cell.angle_alpha   90.00
_cell.angle_beta   90.00
_cell.angle_gamma   90.00
#
_symmetry.space_group_name_H-M   'P 1'
#
loop_
_entity.id
_entity.type
_entity.pdbx_description
1 polymer ?
#
loop_
_entity_poly.entity_id
_entity_poly.type
_entity_poly.pdbx_seq_one_letter_code
_entity_poly.pdbx_strand_id
1 'polypeptide(L)'
;MKRSHFLRFLTALPAALLVPGCNKTETDQEAGGSTAPGSPKKLTIAFMPKSKGNSYFINCEKGAREAVQELDIDLLFDGPTNTDPAKQNEIIENWITLGVDVIAVACENKEGISGALKKAIEKGIQVVTFDSDTTPDARSFFVNQATGQGIGEGLMDEAARLCEEEGEFAIITATLTASNMNEWRKHIEARLAEKYPRMKLVDTKPCDDQKDKAQQEATNLLGAYPNLKCVMAICSPAVPGAAEAVKQAGKAGAVKVLGLGLPSENRAYLKEGVTQSVILWKVTELGYLTLQVAHALGSGALKAGDTHVKAGRLGELAIDANRAVLLGKPFVFTKENVDQFDF
;
A
#
# COMPACT_ATOMS: atom_id res chain seq x y z
N MET A 1 42.64 28.34 -38.52
CA MET A 1 44.02 28.92 -38.48
C MET A 1 44.74 28.36 -37.28
N LYS A 2 45.92 27.78 -37.56
CA LYS A 2 47.11 27.46 -36.72
C LYS A 2 46.91 26.48 -35.58
N ARG A 3 47.32 25.16 -35.67
CA ARG A 3 48.67 24.57 -35.63
C ARG A 3 49.33 24.79 -34.23
N SER A 4 49.77 23.84 -33.53
CA SER A 4 50.53 22.56 -33.58
C SER A 4 51.67 22.64 -32.56
N HIS A 5 52.01 21.55 -31.95
CA HIS A 5 53.32 20.87 -31.79
C HIS A 5 53.31 20.08 -30.48
N PHE A 6 53.38 18.73 -30.49
CA PHE A 6 54.55 17.86 -30.62
C PHE A 6 55.69 18.20 -29.65
N LEU A 7 55.98 17.34 -28.68
CA LEU A 7 57.32 16.79 -28.51
C LEU A 7 57.32 15.50 -27.68
N ARG A 8 57.94 14.48 -28.27
CA ARG A 8 58.43 13.23 -27.69
C ARG A 8 59.70 13.46 -26.91
N PHE A 9 60.01 12.70 -25.86
CA PHE A 9 61.33 12.14 -25.64
C PHE A 9 61.29 10.81 -24.88
N LEU A 10 62.20 9.97 -25.34
CA LEU A 10 62.50 8.57 -25.17
C LEU A 10 63.59 8.36 -24.08
N THR A 11 63.71 7.03 -23.70
CA THR A 11 64.89 6.32 -23.18
C THR A 11 65.17 6.42 -21.68
N ALA A 12 65.56 5.38 -20.93
CA ALA A 12 66.30 4.15 -21.22
C ALA A 12 66.18 3.16 -20.01
N LEU A 13 66.21 1.85 -20.27
CA LEU A 13 66.65 0.79 -19.35
C LEU A 13 68.19 0.82 -19.16
N PRO A 14 68.78 0.21 -18.09
CA PRO A 14 69.29 -1.16 -18.20
C PRO A 14 69.21 -2.00 -16.91
N ALA A 15 68.92 -3.29 -17.06
CA ALA A 15 69.78 -4.46 -17.06
C ALA A 15 70.18 -5.05 -15.69
N ALA A 16 69.61 -6.17 -15.39
CA ALA A 16 70.09 -7.45 -14.90
C ALA A 16 71.27 -7.60 -13.90
N LEU A 17 70.98 -8.41 -12.86
CA LEU A 17 71.97 -9.40 -12.37
C LEU A 17 71.25 -10.61 -11.73
N LEU A 18 71.55 -11.77 -12.32
CA LEU A 18 71.16 -13.10 -11.85
C LEU A 18 72.25 -13.60 -10.86
N VAL A 19 71.80 -14.29 -9.77
CA VAL A 19 72.58 -15.35 -9.14
C VAL A 19 71.66 -16.46 -8.62
N PRO A 20 71.92 -17.73 -8.85
CA PRO A 20 71.08 -18.87 -8.45
C PRO A 20 71.54 -19.50 -7.14
N GLY A 21 70.61 -20.08 -6.41
CA GLY A 21 70.93 -20.90 -5.25
C GLY A 21 69.77 -21.84 -4.90
N CYS A 22 69.95 -23.12 -5.18
CA CYS A 22 69.10 -24.25 -4.80
C CYS A 22 69.02 -24.46 -3.28
N ASN A 23 67.90 -24.85 -2.68
CA ASN A 23 67.68 -26.26 -2.35
C ASN A 23 66.31 -26.47 -1.61
N LYS A 24 65.71 -27.58 -1.92
CA LYS A 24 64.51 -28.29 -1.42
C LYS A 24 64.20 -28.16 0.07
N THR A 25 62.90 -28.06 0.39
CA THR A 25 62.18 -29.13 1.11
C THR A 25 60.65 -28.89 1.01
N GLU A 26 59.98 -29.94 0.57
CA GLU A 26 58.53 -30.07 0.59
C GLU A 26 58.04 -30.13 2.03
N THR A 27 57.03 -29.30 2.33
CA THR A 27 56.00 -29.60 3.35
C THR A 27 54.70 -29.01 2.88
N ASP A 28 53.79 -29.90 2.54
CA ASP A 28 52.35 -29.58 2.34
C ASP A 28 51.82 -28.87 3.58
N GLN A 29 51.41 -27.64 3.44
CA GLN A 29 50.48 -26.98 4.33
C GLN A 29 49.30 -26.54 3.47
N GLU A 30 48.23 -27.32 3.58
CA GLU A 30 46.87 -26.89 3.17
C GLU A 30 46.61 -25.53 3.79
N ALA A 31 46.56 -24.49 2.92
CA ALA A 31 46.02 -23.20 3.27
C ALA A 31 44.51 -23.35 3.38
N GLY A 32 44.06 -23.78 4.54
CA GLY A 32 42.67 -23.64 4.96
C GLY A 32 42.30 -22.18 4.95
N GLY A 33 41.68 -21.72 3.86
CA GLY A 33 41.03 -20.42 3.78
C GLY A 33 39.92 -20.39 4.82
N SER A 34 40.23 -19.82 6.00
CA SER A 34 39.23 -19.42 6.96
C SER A 34 38.43 -18.29 6.31
N THR A 35 37.34 -18.62 5.63
CA THR A 35 36.28 -17.67 5.37
C THR A 35 35.73 -17.27 6.73
N ALA A 36 36.01 -16.05 7.16
CA ALA A 36 35.34 -15.44 8.28
C ALA A 36 33.83 -15.67 8.11
N PRO A 37 33.08 -16.01 9.18
CA PRO A 37 31.63 -16.10 9.08
C PRO A 37 31.12 -14.77 8.53
N GLY A 38 30.60 -14.79 7.30
CA GLY A 38 29.95 -13.62 6.71
C GLY A 38 28.87 -13.13 7.68
N SER A 39 28.76 -11.83 7.87
CA SER A 39 27.64 -11.24 8.60
C SER A 39 26.36 -11.90 8.11
N PRO A 40 25.43 -12.29 8.99
CA PRO A 40 24.18 -12.90 8.56
C PRO A 40 23.53 -12.00 7.48
N LYS A 41 23.17 -12.60 6.34
CA LYS A 41 22.51 -11.88 5.25
C LYS A 41 21.23 -11.28 5.80
N LYS A 42 21.09 -9.96 5.69
CA LYS A 42 19.85 -9.26 6.04
C LYS A 42 18.72 -9.76 5.14
N LEU A 43 17.51 -9.85 5.69
CA LEU A 43 16.33 -10.13 4.89
C LEU A 43 16.04 -8.94 3.97
N THR A 44 15.83 -9.22 2.69
CA THR A 44 15.37 -8.24 1.71
C THR A 44 13.86 -8.35 1.59
N ILE A 45 13.15 -7.32 2.04
CA ILE A 45 11.70 -7.23 1.95
C ILE A 45 11.32 -6.20 0.90
N ALA A 46 10.61 -6.63 -0.15
CA ALA A 46 10.09 -5.77 -1.19
C ALA A 46 8.66 -5.35 -0.83
N PHE A 47 8.38 -4.04 -0.83
CA PHE A 47 7.10 -3.46 -0.42
C PHE A 47 6.47 -2.69 -1.58
N MET A 48 5.30 -3.14 -2.05
CA MET A 48 4.62 -2.59 -3.22
C MET A 48 3.26 -1.98 -2.88
N PRO A 49 3.06 -0.68 -3.09
CA PRO A 49 1.74 -0.05 -3.08
C PRO A 49 0.96 -0.32 -4.38
N LYS A 50 -0.33 0.02 -4.40
CA LYS A 50 -1.08 0.11 -5.67
C LYS A 50 -0.60 1.28 -6.52
N SER A 51 -0.23 2.40 -5.87
CA SER A 51 0.28 3.61 -6.51
C SER A 51 1.25 4.34 -5.59
N LYS A 52 2.46 4.63 -6.07
CA LYS A 52 3.46 5.42 -5.33
C LYS A 52 3.08 6.89 -5.15
N GLY A 53 2.24 7.42 -6.04
CA GLY A 53 1.81 8.82 -6.02
C GLY A 53 0.69 9.12 -5.03
N ASN A 54 0.04 8.11 -4.48
CA ASN A 54 -1.07 8.30 -3.56
C ASN A 54 -0.57 8.52 -2.13
N SER A 55 -0.98 9.64 -1.51
CA SER A 55 -0.62 10.01 -0.13
C SER A 55 -0.94 8.92 0.91
N TYR A 56 -1.99 8.12 0.68
CA TYR A 56 -2.30 6.97 1.51
C TYR A 56 -1.10 5.99 1.57
N PHE A 57 -0.56 5.60 0.43
CA PHE A 57 0.57 4.68 0.37
C PHE A 57 1.90 5.33 0.78
N ILE A 58 2.06 6.65 0.61
CA ILE A 58 3.20 7.39 1.17
C ILE A 58 3.17 7.31 2.70
N ASN A 59 2.01 7.38 3.33
CA ASN A 59 1.88 7.20 4.78
C ASN A 59 2.07 5.74 5.21
N CYS A 60 1.65 4.75 4.40
CA CYS A 60 2.02 3.34 4.62
C CYS A 60 3.55 3.16 4.61
N GLU A 61 4.24 3.75 3.62
CA GLU A 61 5.71 3.70 3.52
C GLU A 61 6.38 4.30 4.75
N LYS A 62 5.90 5.43 5.28
CA LYS A 62 6.44 6.00 6.52
C LYS A 62 6.42 4.98 7.66
N GLY A 63 5.28 4.33 7.88
CA GLY A 63 5.17 3.30 8.91
C GLY A 63 6.05 2.08 8.64
N ALA A 64 6.18 1.65 7.40
CA ALA A 64 7.10 0.60 7.00
C ALA A 64 8.55 0.97 7.34
N ARG A 65 8.98 2.21 7.05
CA ARG A 65 10.32 2.71 7.36
C ARG A 65 10.56 2.87 8.87
N GLU A 66 9.53 3.12 9.68
CA GLU A 66 9.65 3.04 11.14
C GLU A 66 9.97 1.62 11.59
N ALA A 67 9.31 0.61 11.05
CA ALA A 67 9.62 -0.80 11.36
C ALA A 67 11.06 -1.18 10.97
N VAL A 68 11.59 -0.65 9.87
CA VAL A 68 12.99 -0.88 9.45
C VAL A 68 13.99 -0.44 10.52
N GLN A 69 13.69 0.59 11.33
CA GLN A 69 14.58 1.03 12.41
C GLN A 69 14.70 0.01 13.54
N GLU A 70 13.73 -0.88 13.67
CA GLU A 70 13.66 -1.91 14.71
C GLU A 70 14.10 -3.29 14.19
N LEU A 71 14.06 -3.48 12.86
CA LEU A 71 14.30 -4.75 12.19
C LEU A 71 15.60 -4.69 11.37
N ASP A 72 16.40 -5.74 11.41
CA ASP A 72 17.62 -5.84 10.60
C ASP A 72 17.29 -6.34 9.19
N ILE A 73 16.70 -5.45 8.37
CA ILE A 73 16.22 -5.76 7.03
C ILE A 73 16.65 -4.69 6.00
N ASP A 74 16.69 -5.09 4.74
CA ASP A 74 16.78 -4.19 3.59
C ASP A 74 15.39 -4.04 2.97
N LEU A 75 14.86 -2.81 2.95
CA LEU A 75 13.56 -2.49 2.40
C LEU A 75 13.69 -1.98 0.96
N LEU A 76 13.09 -2.68 0.02
CA LEU A 76 12.87 -2.23 -1.36
C LEU A 76 11.45 -1.70 -1.49
N PHE A 77 11.30 -0.38 -1.63
CA PHE A 77 9.99 0.23 -1.91
C PHE A 77 9.89 0.59 -3.38
N ASP A 78 8.99 -0.07 -4.11
CA ASP A 78 8.66 0.24 -5.50
C ASP A 78 7.22 -0.16 -5.84
N GLY A 79 6.69 0.44 -6.91
CA GLY A 79 5.34 0.19 -7.39
C GLY A 79 4.99 1.06 -8.59
N PRO A 80 3.81 0.89 -9.17
CA PRO A 80 3.32 1.77 -10.23
C PRO A 80 3.21 3.23 -9.74
N THR A 81 3.41 4.18 -10.63
CA THR A 81 3.19 5.61 -10.32
C THR A 81 1.70 5.92 -10.16
N ASN A 82 0.88 5.34 -11.03
CA ASN A 82 -0.58 5.35 -10.96
C ASN A 82 -1.06 3.90 -10.86
N THR A 83 -2.33 3.70 -10.58
CA THR A 83 -2.96 2.37 -10.50
C THR A 83 -2.79 1.60 -11.81
N ASP A 84 -1.97 0.55 -11.81
CA ASP A 84 -1.64 -0.26 -13.00
C ASP A 84 -1.34 -1.72 -12.59
N PRO A 85 -2.31 -2.64 -12.74
CA PRO A 85 -2.12 -4.06 -12.42
C PRO A 85 -1.04 -4.76 -13.25
N ALA A 86 -0.85 -4.36 -14.53
CA ALA A 86 0.17 -4.97 -15.39
C ALA A 86 1.57 -4.58 -14.91
N LYS A 87 1.74 -3.33 -14.49
CA LYS A 87 3.00 -2.85 -13.92
C LYS A 87 3.32 -3.50 -12.57
N GLN A 88 2.31 -3.82 -11.75
CA GLN A 88 2.54 -4.61 -10.54
C GLN A 88 3.13 -5.98 -10.86
N ASN A 89 2.60 -6.68 -11.86
CA ASN A 89 3.13 -7.97 -12.30
C ASN A 89 4.58 -7.87 -12.80
N GLU A 90 4.90 -6.86 -13.61
CA GLU A 90 6.27 -6.63 -14.12
C GLU A 90 7.27 -6.43 -12.96
N ILE A 91 6.90 -5.63 -11.96
CA ILE A 91 7.77 -5.37 -10.80
C ILE A 91 7.96 -6.65 -9.97
N ILE A 92 6.92 -7.47 -9.78
CA ILE A 92 7.03 -8.78 -9.10
C ILE A 92 8.00 -9.70 -9.84
N GLU A 93 7.93 -9.79 -11.17
CA GLU A 93 8.86 -10.60 -11.97
C GLU A 93 10.32 -10.12 -11.82
N ASN A 94 10.53 -8.79 -11.73
CA ASN A 94 11.85 -8.24 -11.45
C ASN A 94 12.33 -8.64 -10.05
N TRP A 95 11.47 -8.59 -9.03
CA TRP A 95 11.82 -9.00 -7.67
C TRP A 95 12.07 -10.49 -7.53
N ILE A 96 11.35 -11.33 -8.29
CA ILE A 96 11.65 -12.76 -8.40
C ILE A 96 13.07 -12.96 -8.96
N THR A 97 13.44 -12.21 -9.98
CA THR A 97 14.77 -12.28 -10.59
C THR A 97 15.87 -11.79 -9.64
N LEU A 98 15.60 -10.76 -8.86
CA LEU A 98 16.52 -10.24 -7.83
C LEU A 98 16.68 -11.20 -6.64
N GLY A 99 15.74 -12.13 -6.44
CA GLY A 99 15.77 -13.09 -5.33
C GLY A 99 15.56 -12.41 -3.98
N VAL A 100 14.53 -11.55 -3.87
CA VAL A 100 14.11 -10.98 -2.58
C VAL A 100 13.58 -12.09 -1.67
N ASP A 101 13.66 -11.89 -0.35
CA ASP A 101 13.23 -12.94 0.59
C ASP A 101 11.71 -12.88 0.83
N VAL A 102 11.11 -11.68 0.85
CA VAL A 102 9.67 -11.47 1.07
C VAL A 102 9.13 -10.40 0.12
N ILE A 103 7.95 -10.61 -0.43
CA ILE A 103 7.15 -9.61 -1.14
C ILE A 103 5.95 -9.23 -0.26
N ALA A 104 5.84 -7.95 0.10
CA ALA A 104 4.67 -7.35 0.73
C ALA A 104 3.95 -6.47 -0.30
N VAL A 105 2.71 -6.78 -0.67
CA VAL A 105 2.02 -6.12 -1.78
C VAL A 105 0.57 -5.76 -1.48
N ALA A 106 0.17 -4.53 -1.82
CA ALA A 106 -1.23 -4.11 -1.91
C ALA A 106 -1.74 -4.41 -3.32
N CYS A 107 -2.61 -5.40 -3.45
CA CYS A 107 -3.04 -5.90 -4.75
C CYS A 107 -4.13 -5.02 -5.37
N GLU A 108 -3.92 -4.50 -6.57
CA GLU A 108 -4.97 -3.75 -7.27
C GLU A 108 -6.05 -4.70 -7.81
N ASN A 109 -5.63 -5.76 -8.49
CA ASN A 109 -6.51 -6.76 -9.05
C ASN A 109 -6.19 -8.13 -8.46
N LYS A 110 -7.12 -8.65 -7.64
CA LYS A 110 -6.97 -9.89 -6.89
C LYS A 110 -6.57 -11.09 -7.76
N GLU A 111 -7.29 -11.30 -8.86
CA GLU A 111 -7.06 -12.43 -9.75
C GLU A 111 -5.86 -12.19 -10.68
N GLY A 112 -5.72 -10.97 -11.19
CA GLY A 112 -4.69 -10.60 -12.16
C GLY A 112 -3.26 -10.68 -11.63
N ILE A 113 -3.07 -10.52 -10.31
CA ILE A 113 -1.74 -10.55 -9.68
C ILE A 113 -1.37 -11.95 -9.16
N SER A 114 -2.36 -12.82 -8.93
CA SER A 114 -2.15 -14.10 -8.24
C SER A 114 -1.18 -15.03 -8.96
N GLY A 115 -1.15 -14.99 -10.29
CA GLY A 115 -0.20 -15.80 -11.09
C GLY A 115 1.27 -15.46 -10.82
N ALA A 116 1.61 -14.16 -10.80
CA ALA A 116 2.97 -13.70 -10.51
C ALA A 116 3.37 -14.00 -9.05
N LEU A 117 2.44 -13.85 -8.10
CA LEU A 117 2.70 -14.17 -6.69
C LEU A 117 2.89 -15.66 -6.44
N LYS A 118 2.12 -16.54 -7.09
CA LYS A 118 2.34 -17.99 -7.04
C LYS A 118 3.72 -18.37 -7.57
N LYS A 119 4.13 -17.76 -8.68
CA LYS A 119 5.48 -17.96 -9.22
C LYS A 119 6.57 -17.49 -8.24
N ALA A 120 6.36 -16.40 -7.51
CA ALA A 120 7.27 -15.98 -6.43
C ALA A 120 7.36 -17.06 -5.33
N ILE A 121 6.22 -17.61 -4.90
CA ILE A 121 6.16 -18.69 -3.89
C ILE A 121 6.89 -19.93 -4.37
N GLU A 122 6.72 -20.35 -5.63
CA GLU A 122 7.43 -21.50 -6.23
C GLU A 122 8.95 -21.29 -6.26
N LYS A 123 9.42 -20.05 -6.24
CA LYS A 123 10.84 -19.68 -6.13
C LYS A 123 11.33 -19.57 -4.68
N GLY A 124 10.48 -19.87 -3.70
CA GLY A 124 10.82 -19.81 -2.28
C GLY A 124 10.66 -18.42 -1.64
N ILE A 125 10.15 -17.43 -2.39
CA ILE A 125 9.89 -16.10 -1.88
C ILE A 125 8.60 -16.12 -1.05
N GLN A 126 8.62 -15.55 0.15
CA GLN A 126 7.43 -15.43 0.98
C GLN A 126 6.55 -14.27 0.50
N VAL A 127 5.22 -14.43 0.62
CA VAL A 127 4.27 -13.39 0.18
C VAL A 127 3.35 -13.00 1.31
N VAL A 128 3.30 -11.70 1.59
CA VAL A 128 2.33 -11.03 2.48
C VAL A 128 1.55 -10.03 1.64
N THR A 129 0.22 -10.04 1.73
CA THR A 129 -0.59 -8.97 1.16
C THR A 129 -0.98 -7.98 2.26
N PHE A 130 -1.24 -6.73 1.90
CA PHE A 130 -1.73 -5.71 2.81
C PHE A 130 -2.73 -4.78 2.09
N ASP A 131 -3.58 -4.08 2.84
CA ASP A 131 -4.61 -3.18 2.29
C ASP A 131 -5.64 -3.88 1.39
N SER A 132 -5.19 -4.52 0.34
CA SER A 132 -6.02 -5.27 -0.61
C SER A 132 -5.38 -6.62 -0.92
N ASP A 133 -6.18 -7.67 -0.79
CA ASP A 133 -5.74 -9.06 -0.84
C ASP A 133 -5.70 -9.65 -2.27
N THR A 134 -5.02 -10.78 -2.40
CA THR A 134 -5.02 -11.66 -3.57
C THR A 134 -5.81 -12.95 -3.27
N THR A 135 -5.76 -13.95 -4.17
CA THR A 135 -6.33 -15.28 -3.88
C THR A 135 -5.59 -15.95 -2.72
N PRO A 136 -6.28 -16.68 -1.81
CA PRO A 136 -5.66 -17.22 -0.60
C PRO A 136 -4.47 -18.17 -0.83
N ASP A 137 -4.39 -18.80 -2.01
CA ASP A 137 -3.32 -19.69 -2.42
C ASP A 137 -2.10 -18.96 -3.03
N ALA A 138 -2.19 -17.64 -3.22
CA ALA A 138 -1.11 -16.79 -3.73
C ALA A 138 -0.42 -15.95 -2.64
N ARG A 139 -0.70 -16.20 -1.37
CA ARG A 139 -0.07 -15.50 -0.24
C ARG A 139 0.00 -16.36 1.01
N SER A 140 0.93 -16.03 1.91
CA SER A 140 1.03 -16.64 3.23
C SER A 140 0.10 -15.98 4.24
N PHE A 141 0.15 -14.65 4.35
CA PHE A 141 -0.67 -13.86 5.27
C PHE A 141 -1.22 -12.60 4.61
N PHE A 142 -2.33 -12.10 5.14
CA PHE A 142 -2.93 -10.82 4.76
C PHE A 142 -2.97 -9.86 5.95
N VAL A 143 -2.37 -8.70 5.83
CA VAL A 143 -2.46 -7.62 6.82
C VAL A 143 -3.64 -6.72 6.44
N ASN A 144 -4.74 -6.91 7.14
CA ASN A 144 -5.99 -6.23 6.87
C ASN A 144 -6.16 -5.02 7.79
N GLN A 145 -6.43 -3.88 7.23
CA GLN A 145 -6.63 -2.63 7.97
C GLN A 145 -7.90 -2.63 8.84
N ALA A 146 -8.98 -3.20 8.32
CA ALA A 146 -10.28 -3.39 8.98
C ALA A 146 -11.09 -4.40 8.16
N THR A 147 -12.12 -4.99 8.75
CA THR A 147 -12.97 -5.93 8.01
C THR A 147 -13.75 -5.22 6.90
N GLY A 148 -13.82 -5.83 5.71
CA GLY A 148 -14.58 -5.28 4.58
C GLY A 148 -16.04 -4.99 4.93
N GLN A 149 -16.66 -5.87 5.73
CA GLN A 149 -18.00 -5.66 6.27
C GLN A 149 -18.07 -4.40 7.15
N GLY A 150 -17.14 -4.25 8.11
CA GLY A 150 -17.13 -3.09 9.01
C GLY A 150 -16.92 -1.77 8.28
N ILE A 151 -16.11 -1.76 7.21
CA ILE A 151 -15.92 -0.58 6.37
C ILE A 151 -17.19 -0.26 5.59
N GLY A 152 -17.77 -1.24 4.87
CA GLY A 152 -18.94 -1.03 4.03
C GLY A 152 -20.19 -0.63 4.83
N GLU A 153 -20.47 -1.34 5.93
CA GLU A 153 -21.59 -1.01 6.82
C GLU A 153 -21.39 0.36 7.48
N GLY A 154 -20.17 0.67 7.96
CA GLY A 154 -19.87 1.96 8.57
C GLY A 154 -20.04 3.14 7.63
N LEU A 155 -19.64 3.00 6.35
CA LEU A 155 -19.86 4.01 5.32
C LEU A 155 -21.35 4.22 5.04
N MET A 156 -22.13 3.13 4.95
CA MET A 156 -23.56 3.22 4.67
C MET A 156 -24.33 3.81 5.85
N ASP A 157 -24.01 3.39 7.07
CA ASP A 157 -24.64 3.90 8.29
C ASP A 157 -24.36 5.40 8.47
N GLU A 158 -23.14 5.84 8.18
CA GLU A 158 -22.79 7.26 8.24
C GLU A 158 -23.48 8.09 7.15
N ALA A 159 -23.57 7.57 5.91
CA ALA A 159 -24.34 8.21 4.85
C ALA A 159 -25.81 8.36 5.23
N ALA A 160 -26.40 7.30 5.78
CA ALA A 160 -27.78 7.30 6.24
C ALA A 160 -28.02 8.32 7.36
N ARG A 161 -27.12 8.36 8.35
CA ARG A 161 -27.16 9.37 9.43
C ARG A 161 -27.13 10.81 8.90
N LEU A 162 -26.26 11.07 7.92
CA LEU A 162 -26.10 12.41 7.33
C LEU A 162 -27.25 12.84 6.43
N CYS A 163 -27.94 11.88 5.81
CA CYS A 163 -29.07 12.09 4.90
C CYS A 163 -30.45 11.85 5.55
N GLU A 164 -30.49 11.65 6.88
CA GLU A 164 -31.74 11.38 7.60
C GLU A 164 -32.46 10.15 7.06
N GLU A 165 -31.68 9.12 6.69
CA GLU A 165 -32.09 7.80 6.13
C GLU A 165 -32.92 7.89 4.86
N GLU A 166 -32.80 8.98 4.06
CA GLU A 166 -33.55 9.10 2.81
C GLU A 166 -32.79 9.85 1.72
N GLY A 167 -33.16 9.60 0.45
CA GLY A 167 -32.68 10.35 -0.71
C GLY A 167 -31.63 9.61 -1.54
N GLU A 168 -31.17 10.28 -2.58
CA GLU A 168 -30.23 9.72 -3.56
C GLU A 168 -28.79 9.95 -3.11
N PHE A 169 -27.96 8.90 -3.27
CA PHE A 169 -26.52 9.01 -3.11
C PHE A 169 -25.79 8.34 -4.27
N ALA A 170 -24.56 8.76 -4.51
CA ALA A 170 -23.65 8.16 -5.49
C ALA A 170 -22.33 7.77 -4.84
N ILE A 171 -21.65 6.78 -5.43
CA ILE A 171 -20.34 6.32 -5.00
C ILE A 171 -19.28 6.77 -6.01
N ILE A 172 -18.13 7.27 -5.50
CA ILE A 172 -16.90 7.43 -6.28
C ILE A 172 -15.89 6.43 -5.75
N THR A 173 -15.43 5.52 -6.63
CA THR A 173 -14.46 4.46 -6.36
C THR A 173 -13.16 4.70 -7.11
N ALA A 174 -12.06 4.00 -6.76
CA ALA A 174 -10.82 4.11 -7.52
C ALA A 174 -10.98 3.52 -8.93
N THR A 175 -11.07 2.21 -9.03
CA THR A 175 -11.29 1.50 -10.29
C THR A 175 -12.41 0.48 -10.14
N LEU A 176 -12.96 0.01 -11.26
CA LEU A 176 -13.97 -1.05 -11.23
C LEU A 176 -13.37 -2.44 -10.95
N THR A 177 -12.05 -2.56 -10.95
CA THR A 177 -11.30 -3.79 -10.67
C THR A 177 -10.70 -3.84 -9.26
N ALA A 178 -10.72 -2.73 -8.51
CA ALA A 178 -10.18 -2.66 -7.15
C ALA A 178 -10.91 -3.62 -6.21
N SER A 179 -10.25 -4.71 -5.84
CA SER A 179 -10.86 -5.86 -5.19
C SER A 179 -11.44 -5.54 -3.81
N ASN A 180 -10.72 -4.77 -3.00
CA ASN A 180 -11.18 -4.34 -1.67
C ASN A 180 -12.39 -3.39 -1.76
N MET A 181 -12.37 -2.43 -2.69
CA MET A 181 -13.48 -1.49 -2.86
C MET A 181 -14.74 -2.17 -3.38
N ASN A 182 -14.58 -3.18 -4.25
CA ASN A 182 -15.70 -3.99 -4.70
C ASN A 182 -16.31 -4.83 -3.56
N GLU A 183 -15.49 -5.31 -2.62
CA GLU A 183 -15.98 -5.96 -1.39
C GLU A 183 -16.75 -4.97 -0.51
N TRP A 184 -16.21 -3.77 -0.27
CA TRP A 184 -16.89 -2.74 0.52
C TRP A 184 -18.23 -2.34 -0.09
N ARG A 185 -18.28 -2.18 -1.42
CA ARG A 185 -19.53 -1.87 -2.14
C ARG A 185 -20.60 -2.94 -1.94
N LYS A 186 -20.23 -4.22 -1.96
CA LYS A 186 -21.18 -5.30 -1.67
C LYS A 186 -21.80 -5.14 -0.27
N HIS A 187 -20.99 -4.78 0.73
CA HIS A 187 -21.49 -4.55 2.09
C HIS A 187 -22.29 -3.26 2.20
N ILE A 188 -21.92 -2.19 1.48
CA ILE A 188 -22.74 -0.97 1.37
C ILE A 188 -24.13 -1.30 0.79
N GLU A 189 -24.18 -2.01 -0.33
CA GLU A 189 -25.42 -2.37 -1.01
C GLU A 189 -26.28 -3.33 -0.18
N ALA A 190 -25.67 -4.29 0.50
CA ALA A 190 -26.36 -5.19 1.43
C ALA A 190 -26.98 -4.42 2.61
N ARG A 191 -26.19 -3.51 3.21
CA ARG A 191 -26.64 -2.68 4.33
C ARG A 191 -27.75 -1.70 3.93
N LEU A 192 -27.63 -1.11 2.73
CA LEU A 192 -28.65 -0.27 2.12
C LEU A 192 -29.98 -1.04 2.01
N ALA A 193 -29.96 -2.24 1.43
CA ALA A 193 -31.14 -3.05 1.22
C ALA A 193 -31.79 -3.53 2.55
N GLU A 194 -30.96 -3.84 3.56
CA GLU A 194 -31.42 -4.32 4.87
C GLU A 194 -32.07 -3.21 5.71
N LYS A 195 -31.46 -2.00 5.74
CA LYS A 195 -31.80 -1.00 6.76
C LYS A 195 -32.34 0.32 6.22
N TYR A 196 -31.97 0.71 5.00
CA TYR A 196 -32.24 2.07 4.52
C TYR A 196 -33.05 2.10 3.23
N PRO A 197 -34.27 1.56 3.21
CA PRO A 197 -35.11 1.40 2.00
C PRO A 197 -35.54 2.74 1.36
N ARG A 198 -35.40 3.88 2.08
CA ARG A 198 -35.68 5.21 1.54
C ARG A 198 -34.47 5.88 0.91
N MET A 199 -33.27 5.28 1.04
CA MET A 199 -32.08 5.72 0.35
C MET A 199 -31.92 4.97 -0.97
N LYS A 200 -31.31 5.61 -1.96
CA LYS A 200 -31.13 5.04 -3.30
C LYS A 200 -29.72 5.32 -3.82
N LEU A 201 -28.96 4.28 -4.09
CA LEU A 201 -27.73 4.38 -4.87
C LEU A 201 -28.09 4.65 -6.34
N VAL A 202 -27.71 5.82 -6.87
CA VAL A 202 -28.08 6.24 -8.25
C VAL A 202 -26.97 5.96 -9.25
N ASP A 203 -25.71 5.99 -8.82
CA ASP A 203 -24.57 5.75 -9.72
C ASP A 203 -23.30 5.36 -8.94
N THR A 204 -22.35 4.75 -9.66
CA THR A 204 -20.99 4.49 -9.17
C THR A 204 -19.98 4.86 -10.26
N LYS A 205 -19.08 5.80 -9.96
CA LYS A 205 -18.08 6.34 -10.90
C LYS A 205 -16.66 5.99 -10.49
N PRO A 206 -15.83 5.45 -11.40
CA PRO A 206 -14.41 5.29 -11.15
C PRO A 206 -13.65 6.60 -11.35
N CYS A 207 -12.65 6.88 -10.51
CA CYS A 207 -11.78 8.05 -10.64
C CYS A 207 -10.30 7.70 -10.85
N ASP A 208 -9.97 6.43 -11.11
CA ASP A 208 -8.61 5.91 -11.30
C ASP A 208 -7.64 6.30 -10.16
N ASP A 209 -8.19 6.41 -8.94
CA ASP A 209 -7.45 6.83 -7.74
C ASP A 209 -6.80 8.23 -7.88
N GLN A 210 -7.43 9.13 -8.63
CA GLN A 210 -6.96 10.48 -8.94
C GLN A 210 -7.96 11.55 -8.46
N LYS A 211 -7.46 12.57 -7.75
CA LYS A 211 -8.26 13.66 -7.18
C LYS A 211 -9.00 14.46 -8.24
N ASP A 212 -8.31 14.87 -9.32
CA ASP A 212 -8.89 15.71 -10.37
C ASP A 212 -10.01 14.96 -11.11
N LYS A 213 -9.82 13.66 -11.32
CA LYS A 213 -10.83 12.79 -11.94
C LYS A 213 -12.03 12.61 -11.02
N ALA A 214 -11.80 12.45 -9.72
CA ALA A 214 -12.86 12.39 -8.73
C ALA A 214 -13.67 13.69 -8.67
N GLN A 215 -13.01 14.84 -8.77
CA GLN A 215 -13.68 16.14 -8.87
C GLN A 215 -14.53 16.23 -10.13
N GLN A 216 -14.02 15.79 -11.28
CA GLN A 216 -14.78 15.78 -12.51
C GLN A 216 -16.01 14.84 -12.42
N GLU A 217 -15.83 13.63 -11.88
CA GLU A 217 -16.95 12.69 -11.73
C GLU A 217 -17.99 13.19 -10.72
N ALA A 218 -17.58 13.83 -9.62
CA ALA A 218 -18.50 14.47 -8.71
C ALA A 218 -19.28 15.61 -9.37
N THR A 219 -18.62 16.41 -10.22
CA THR A 219 -19.30 17.48 -11.00
C THR A 219 -20.33 16.88 -11.96
N ASN A 220 -19.98 15.79 -12.66
CA ASN A 220 -20.90 15.07 -13.54
C ASN A 220 -22.12 14.52 -12.77
N LEU A 221 -21.89 13.93 -11.59
CA LEU A 221 -22.94 13.40 -10.73
C LEU A 221 -23.89 14.52 -10.26
N LEU A 222 -23.35 15.68 -9.85
CA LEU A 222 -24.15 16.85 -9.42
C LEU A 222 -25.01 17.41 -10.54
N GLY A 223 -24.57 17.31 -11.79
CA GLY A 223 -25.32 17.71 -12.97
C GLY A 223 -26.38 16.68 -13.41
N ALA A 224 -26.03 15.40 -13.35
CA ALA A 224 -26.90 14.30 -13.78
C ALA A 224 -28.04 13.98 -12.78
N TYR A 225 -27.80 14.20 -11.48
CA TYR A 225 -28.73 13.87 -10.40
C TYR A 225 -29.08 15.12 -9.56
N PRO A 226 -30.07 15.91 -9.97
CA PRO A 226 -30.42 17.17 -9.28
C PRO A 226 -30.85 16.98 -7.81
N ASN A 227 -31.36 15.78 -7.48
CA ASN A 227 -31.83 15.41 -6.14
C ASN A 227 -30.75 14.68 -5.30
N LEU A 228 -29.50 14.64 -5.78
CA LEU A 228 -28.40 14.00 -5.08
C LEU A 228 -28.19 14.64 -3.70
N LYS A 229 -28.33 13.83 -2.65
CA LYS A 229 -28.11 14.27 -1.26
C LYS A 229 -26.72 13.95 -0.74
N CYS A 230 -26.03 12.97 -1.34
CA CYS A 230 -24.73 12.53 -0.82
C CYS A 230 -23.80 12.00 -1.91
N VAL A 231 -22.52 12.31 -1.79
CA VAL A 231 -21.41 11.68 -2.52
C VAL A 231 -20.58 10.90 -1.50
N MET A 232 -20.56 9.58 -1.66
CA MET A 232 -19.74 8.65 -0.87
C MET A 232 -18.48 8.33 -1.66
N ALA A 233 -17.33 8.85 -1.24
CA ALA A 233 -16.05 8.64 -1.91
C ALA A 233 -15.24 7.54 -1.18
N ILE A 234 -15.01 6.39 -1.83
CA ILE A 234 -14.43 5.21 -1.17
C ILE A 234 -12.95 4.96 -1.51
N CYS A 235 -12.25 5.98 -1.99
CA CYS A 235 -10.78 6.00 -2.08
C CYS A 235 -10.23 7.35 -1.64
N SER A 236 -8.99 7.37 -1.14
CA SER A 236 -8.47 8.53 -0.41
C SER A 236 -8.43 9.82 -1.22
N PRO A 237 -8.02 9.87 -2.51
CA PRO A 237 -8.03 11.10 -3.27
C PRO A 237 -9.45 11.53 -3.72
N ALA A 238 -10.43 10.63 -3.67
CA ALA A 238 -11.78 10.95 -4.11
C ALA A 238 -12.55 11.85 -3.15
N VAL A 239 -12.27 11.77 -1.84
CA VAL A 239 -12.96 12.61 -0.85
C VAL A 239 -12.67 14.10 -1.09
N PRO A 240 -11.40 14.56 -1.13
CA PRO A 240 -11.10 15.95 -1.41
C PRO A 240 -11.50 16.36 -2.83
N GLY A 241 -11.51 15.45 -3.82
CA GLY A 241 -12.01 15.72 -5.16
C GLY A 241 -13.52 16.00 -5.17
N ALA A 242 -14.31 15.15 -4.52
CA ALA A 242 -15.75 15.32 -4.37
C ALA A 242 -16.10 16.59 -3.57
N ALA A 243 -15.36 16.87 -2.49
CA ALA A 243 -15.51 18.06 -1.68
C ALA A 243 -15.29 19.33 -2.50
N GLU A 244 -14.25 19.36 -3.33
CA GLU A 244 -13.96 20.49 -4.20
C GLU A 244 -15.11 20.73 -5.22
N ALA A 245 -15.62 19.67 -5.85
CA ALA A 245 -16.74 19.77 -6.78
C ALA A 245 -18.02 20.33 -6.11
N VAL A 246 -18.35 19.81 -4.91
CA VAL A 246 -19.52 20.26 -4.14
C VAL A 246 -19.37 21.73 -3.71
N LYS A 247 -18.15 22.13 -3.31
CA LYS A 247 -17.82 23.52 -2.95
C LYS A 247 -17.97 24.47 -4.14
N GLN A 248 -17.40 24.11 -5.30
CA GLN A 248 -17.47 24.90 -6.54
C GLN A 248 -18.92 25.03 -7.07
N ALA A 249 -19.72 23.99 -6.90
CA ALA A 249 -21.14 24.01 -7.25
C ALA A 249 -22.02 24.83 -6.27
N GLY A 250 -21.46 25.38 -5.20
CA GLY A 250 -22.21 26.10 -4.16
C GLY A 250 -23.18 25.22 -3.39
N LYS A 251 -22.96 23.90 -3.37
CA LYS A 251 -23.86 22.91 -2.74
C LYS A 251 -23.35 22.40 -1.37
N ALA A 252 -22.33 23.06 -0.80
CA ALA A 252 -21.81 22.70 0.52
C ALA A 252 -22.94 22.68 1.57
N GLY A 253 -23.01 21.59 2.34
CA GLY A 253 -24.07 21.36 3.34
C GLY A 253 -25.40 20.84 2.75
N ALA A 254 -25.76 21.18 1.52
CA ALA A 254 -26.93 20.64 0.82
C ALA A 254 -26.65 19.23 0.27
N VAL A 255 -25.49 19.04 -0.34
CA VAL A 255 -24.98 17.72 -0.72
C VAL A 255 -23.89 17.31 0.28
N LYS A 256 -24.08 16.19 0.94
CA LYS A 256 -23.14 15.64 1.92
C LYS A 256 -21.97 14.97 1.19
N VAL A 257 -20.76 15.13 1.73
CA VAL A 257 -19.56 14.42 1.28
C VAL A 257 -19.02 13.61 2.46
N LEU A 258 -18.85 12.33 2.27
CA LEU A 258 -18.18 11.45 3.21
C LEU A 258 -17.35 10.40 2.46
N GLY A 259 -16.49 9.71 3.16
CA GLY A 259 -15.79 8.59 2.53
C GLY A 259 -14.53 8.16 3.27
N LEU A 260 -13.71 7.40 2.55
CA LEU A 260 -12.41 6.93 3.04
C LEU A 260 -11.33 7.92 2.61
N GLY A 261 -10.76 8.66 3.55
CA GLY A 261 -9.78 9.69 3.23
C GLY A 261 -8.84 10.02 4.38
N LEU A 262 -7.65 10.53 4.04
CA LEU A 262 -6.67 10.98 5.01
C LEU A 262 -7.18 12.21 5.75
N PRO A 263 -7.08 12.25 7.09
CA PRO A 263 -7.50 13.41 7.87
C PRO A 263 -6.73 14.68 7.46
N SER A 264 -5.44 14.58 7.15
CA SER A 264 -4.60 15.71 6.72
C SER A 264 -5.10 16.36 5.43
N GLU A 265 -5.49 15.57 4.42
CA GLU A 265 -5.98 16.07 3.13
C GLU A 265 -7.41 16.63 3.22
N ASN A 266 -8.19 16.20 4.20
CA ASN A 266 -9.58 16.57 4.35
C ASN A 266 -9.83 17.60 5.46
N ARG A 267 -8.80 17.99 6.22
CA ARG A 267 -8.91 18.89 7.38
C ARG A 267 -9.63 20.21 7.04
N ALA A 268 -9.23 20.86 5.95
CA ALA A 268 -9.86 22.12 5.53
C ALA A 268 -11.34 21.91 5.18
N TYR A 269 -11.68 20.91 4.38
CA TYR A 269 -13.05 20.62 3.98
C TYR A 269 -13.95 20.21 5.15
N LEU A 270 -13.40 19.47 6.13
CA LEU A 270 -14.12 19.14 7.36
C LEU A 270 -14.42 20.40 8.19
N LYS A 271 -13.42 21.28 8.37
CA LYS A 271 -13.59 22.55 9.12
C LYS A 271 -14.56 23.51 8.44
N GLU A 272 -14.53 23.59 7.13
CA GLU A 272 -15.46 24.38 6.34
C GLU A 272 -16.87 23.76 6.25
N GLY A 273 -17.06 22.51 6.70
CA GLY A 273 -18.34 21.80 6.62
C GLY A 273 -18.73 21.35 5.22
N VAL A 274 -17.79 21.34 4.28
CA VAL A 274 -17.98 20.81 2.92
C VAL A 274 -17.99 19.29 2.95
N THR A 275 -17.04 18.68 3.65
CA THR A 275 -17.02 17.24 4.01
C THR A 275 -17.58 17.11 5.42
N GLN A 276 -18.46 16.15 5.66
CA GLN A 276 -19.07 15.95 6.97
C GLN A 276 -18.26 15.01 7.84
N SER A 277 -17.73 13.95 7.24
CA SER A 277 -16.90 12.98 7.94
C SER A 277 -15.98 12.25 6.97
N VAL A 278 -14.82 11.80 7.45
CA VAL A 278 -14.00 10.80 6.78
C VAL A 278 -13.77 9.64 7.72
N ILE A 279 -13.73 8.44 7.17
CA ILE A 279 -13.52 7.19 7.89
C ILE A 279 -12.19 6.65 7.43
N LEU A 280 -11.30 6.30 8.36
CA LEU A 280 -10.03 5.66 8.02
C LEU A 280 -9.42 5.00 9.26
N TRP A 281 -8.41 4.22 9.08
CA TRP A 281 -7.52 3.64 10.08
C TRP A 281 -6.19 4.40 10.11
N LYS A 282 -5.33 4.10 11.08
CA LYS A 282 -3.97 4.66 11.10
C LYS A 282 -3.11 3.99 10.03
N VAL A 283 -2.94 4.68 8.93
CA VAL A 283 -2.28 4.16 7.72
C VAL A 283 -0.79 3.87 7.97
N THR A 284 -0.13 4.68 8.80
CA THR A 284 1.25 4.45 9.23
C THR A 284 1.37 3.13 10.00
N GLU A 285 0.40 2.80 10.87
CA GLU A 285 0.41 1.54 11.60
C GLU A 285 0.14 0.33 10.68
N LEU A 286 -0.61 0.52 9.59
CA LEU A 286 -0.77 -0.53 8.59
C LEU A 286 0.57 -0.89 7.93
N GLY A 287 1.33 0.11 7.49
CA GLY A 287 2.65 -0.11 6.91
C GLY A 287 3.64 -0.73 7.90
N TYR A 288 3.65 -0.23 9.14
CA TYR A 288 4.46 -0.78 10.22
C TYR A 288 4.12 -2.26 10.48
N LEU A 289 2.83 -2.59 10.67
CA LEU A 289 2.35 -3.96 10.90
C LEU A 289 2.74 -4.88 9.75
N THR A 290 2.63 -4.40 8.51
CA THR A 290 2.96 -5.18 7.32
C THR A 290 4.43 -5.62 7.34
N LEU A 291 5.35 -4.73 7.69
CA LEU A 291 6.78 -5.07 7.79
C LEU A 291 7.07 -6.01 8.96
N GLN A 292 6.40 -5.84 10.09
CA GLN A 292 6.55 -6.76 11.25
C GLN A 292 6.11 -8.18 10.87
N VAL A 293 4.97 -8.33 10.19
CA VAL A 293 4.48 -9.63 9.69
C VAL A 293 5.40 -10.21 8.62
N ALA A 294 5.84 -9.39 7.67
CA ALA A 294 6.76 -9.81 6.61
C ALA A 294 8.11 -10.28 7.17
N HIS A 295 8.68 -9.55 8.13
CA HIS A 295 9.90 -9.94 8.83
C HIS A 295 9.72 -11.24 9.62
N ALA A 296 8.64 -11.35 10.40
CA ALA A 296 8.37 -12.56 11.17
C ALA A 296 8.25 -13.80 10.27
N LEU A 297 7.61 -13.64 9.10
CA LEU A 297 7.50 -14.69 8.10
C LEU A 297 8.85 -15.03 7.46
N GLY A 298 9.60 -14.03 6.99
CA GLY A 298 10.89 -14.21 6.33
C GLY A 298 11.98 -14.79 7.24
N SER A 299 11.96 -14.44 8.53
CA SER A 299 12.87 -14.99 9.55
C SER A 299 12.47 -16.39 10.06
N GLY A 300 11.28 -16.88 9.67
CA GLY A 300 10.74 -18.15 10.17
C GLY A 300 10.16 -18.09 11.59
N ALA A 301 10.04 -16.91 12.18
CA ALA A 301 9.38 -16.72 13.47
C ALA A 301 7.86 -16.83 13.38
N LEU A 302 7.29 -16.61 12.20
CA LEU A 302 5.88 -16.84 11.87
C LEU A 302 5.76 -17.97 10.85
N LYS A 303 4.86 -18.91 11.10
CA LYS A 303 4.65 -20.12 10.26
C LYS A 303 3.18 -20.29 9.91
N ALA A 304 2.92 -21.05 8.85
CA ALA A 304 1.58 -21.49 8.53
C ALA A 304 0.98 -22.28 9.71
N GLY A 305 -0.23 -21.89 10.13
CA GLY A 305 -0.94 -22.49 11.27
C GLY A 305 -0.77 -21.73 12.59
N ASP A 306 0.13 -20.77 12.68
CA ASP A 306 0.20 -19.89 13.85
C ASP A 306 -1.09 -19.06 13.95
N THR A 307 -1.54 -18.83 15.18
CA THR A 307 -2.77 -18.10 15.51
C THR A 307 -2.51 -16.69 16.02
N HIS A 308 -1.25 -16.33 16.23
CA HIS A 308 -0.83 -15.02 16.69
C HIS A 308 0.51 -14.63 16.07
N VAL A 309 0.74 -13.33 15.96
CA VAL A 309 2.02 -12.75 15.52
C VAL A 309 2.43 -11.61 16.44
N LYS A 310 3.71 -11.54 16.80
CA LYS A 310 4.30 -10.40 17.50
C LYS A 310 4.58 -9.28 16.50
N ALA A 311 4.04 -8.10 16.74
CA ALA A 311 4.08 -6.97 15.82
C ALA A 311 4.73 -5.72 16.46
N GLY A 312 5.90 -5.89 17.06
CA GLY A 312 6.66 -4.79 17.68
C GLY A 312 5.81 -3.98 18.67
N ARG A 313 5.76 -2.66 18.49
CA ARG A 313 4.98 -1.75 19.36
C ARG A 313 3.46 -1.98 19.35
N LEU A 314 2.94 -2.70 18.35
CA LEU A 314 1.51 -3.04 18.29
C LEU A 314 1.16 -4.27 19.17
N GLY A 315 2.17 -4.90 19.78
CA GLY A 315 1.98 -6.05 20.65
C GLY A 315 1.74 -7.35 19.89
N GLU A 316 1.00 -8.25 20.50
CA GLU A 316 0.64 -9.52 19.90
C GLU A 316 -0.76 -9.45 19.30
N LEU A 317 -0.88 -9.79 18.02
CA LEU A 317 -2.12 -9.73 17.26
C LEU A 317 -2.57 -11.13 16.83
N ALA A 318 -3.88 -11.37 16.89
CA ALA A 318 -4.47 -12.62 16.45
C ALA A 318 -4.46 -12.75 14.92
N ILE A 319 -4.34 -13.98 14.46
CA ILE A 319 -4.44 -14.38 13.05
C ILE A 319 -5.73 -15.18 12.90
N ASP A 320 -6.59 -14.79 11.99
CA ASP A 320 -7.85 -15.47 11.74
C ASP A 320 -7.69 -16.75 10.89
N ALA A 321 -8.79 -17.48 10.71
CA ALA A 321 -8.83 -18.71 9.90
C ALA A 321 -8.46 -18.48 8.41
N ASN A 322 -8.57 -17.26 7.91
CA ASN A 322 -8.18 -16.86 6.57
C ASN A 322 -6.71 -16.42 6.50
N ARG A 323 -5.96 -16.58 7.59
CA ARG A 323 -4.57 -16.10 7.73
C ARG A 323 -4.48 -14.58 7.57
N ALA A 324 -5.51 -13.86 8.07
CA ALA A 324 -5.48 -12.40 8.12
C ALA A 324 -5.13 -11.91 9.53
N VAL A 325 -4.28 -10.87 9.57
CA VAL A 325 -3.94 -10.10 10.76
C VAL A 325 -4.66 -8.78 10.68
N LEU A 326 -5.60 -8.53 11.60
CA LEU A 326 -6.43 -7.33 11.58
C LEU A 326 -5.76 -6.20 12.38
N LEU A 327 -5.56 -5.05 11.74
CA LEU A 327 -5.01 -3.86 12.42
C LEU A 327 -5.99 -3.33 13.49
N GLY A 328 -7.28 -3.20 13.14
CA GLY A 328 -8.27 -2.76 14.11
C GLY A 328 -9.55 -2.22 13.49
N LYS A 329 -10.24 -1.37 14.26
CA LYS A 329 -11.45 -0.68 13.78
C LYS A 329 -11.09 0.66 13.14
N PRO A 330 -11.82 1.09 12.10
CA PRO A 330 -11.67 2.43 11.55
C PRO A 330 -12.07 3.51 12.58
N PHE A 331 -11.49 4.70 12.40
CA PHE A 331 -11.86 5.92 13.12
C PHE A 331 -12.75 6.78 12.24
N VAL A 332 -13.65 7.54 12.85
CA VAL A 332 -14.42 8.59 12.17
C VAL A 332 -13.78 9.95 12.51
N PHE A 333 -13.31 10.64 11.49
CA PHE A 333 -12.74 11.98 11.62
C PHE A 333 -13.80 13.01 11.22
N THR A 334 -13.99 13.98 12.08
CA THR A 334 -14.91 15.09 11.91
C THR A 334 -14.20 16.41 12.19
N LYS A 335 -14.87 17.54 12.03
CA LYS A 335 -14.29 18.86 12.33
C LYS A 335 -13.84 19.01 13.80
N GLU A 336 -14.43 18.23 14.71
CA GLU A 336 -14.16 18.29 16.14
C GLU A 336 -12.84 17.59 16.53
N ASN A 337 -12.42 16.57 15.78
CA ASN A 337 -11.26 15.75 16.14
C ASN A 337 -10.13 15.73 15.12
N VAL A 338 -10.33 16.24 13.90
CA VAL A 338 -9.37 16.11 12.79
C VAL A 338 -8.00 16.71 13.09
N ASP A 339 -7.93 17.74 13.96
CA ASP A 339 -6.66 18.39 14.32
C ASP A 339 -5.73 17.51 15.16
N GLN A 340 -6.23 16.41 15.71
CA GLN A 340 -5.44 15.48 16.50
C GLN A 340 -4.65 14.48 15.64
N PHE A 341 -4.82 14.52 14.31
CA PHE A 341 -4.26 13.53 13.39
C PHE A 341 -3.50 14.22 12.26
N ASP A 342 -2.30 13.72 11.98
CA ASP A 342 -1.38 14.32 11.00
C ASP A 342 -0.84 13.29 9.99
N PHE A 343 -1.71 12.47 9.45
CA PHE A 343 -1.41 11.51 8.41
C PHE A 343 -2.45 11.52 7.29
#